data_c1a297a6037168362155aeda26367ce4
#
_entry.id   c1a297a6037168362155aeda26367ce4
#
_cell.length_a   1.000
_cell.length_b   1.000
_cell.length_c   1.000
_cell.angle_alpha   90.00
_cell.angle_beta   90.00
_cell.angle_gamma   90.00
#
_symmetry.space_group_name_H-M   'P 1'
#
loop_
_entity.id
_entity.type
_entity.pdbx_description
1 polymer ?
#
loop_
_entity_poly.entity_id
_entity_poly.type
_entity_poly.pdbx_seq_one_letter_code
_entity_poly.pdbx_strand_id
1 'polypeptide(L)'
;MTTHTNSWPAGTPCWVDLMASDLERTQTFYRDVLGWTYSESQPEYGGYCNALVDGDVVAGLSPTMEGMEDAPHVWSVYLATDDIAAHAAKAGHAGATQLLETMEVGPFGSMGMWADPTGAAFGMWQANEHTGFTRVEEPGAVAWCDVMTADPAAAREFYAAVFGYEYQDIGDDSMPYALFTVPGGDRPAGGIGGPAPDAGDAQPGWSVAFQVEDVDAAAERVRRSGGSISSEPSDFEYGRMTVAAGPDGEVFVLMTPAETM
;
A
#
# COMPACT_ATOMS: atom_id res chain seq x y z
N MET A 1 -2.62 21.63 -2.47
CA MET A 1 -1.73 20.66 -3.14
C MET A 1 -0.39 20.69 -2.42
N THR A 2 -0.04 19.62 -1.74
CA THR A 2 1.26 19.51 -1.06
C THR A 2 2.06 18.41 -1.78
N THR A 3 2.98 18.85 -2.66
CA THR A 3 3.89 17.89 -3.32
C THR A 3 5.01 17.52 -2.35
N HIS A 4 5.17 16.24 -2.08
CA HIS A 4 6.24 15.72 -1.25
C HIS A 4 7.49 15.46 -2.10
N THR A 5 8.60 16.11 -1.76
CA THR A 5 9.85 16.07 -2.55
C THR A 5 11.04 15.45 -1.81
N ASN A 6 10.89 15.18 -0.51
CA ASN A 6 11.93 14.58 0.32
C ASN A 6 11.66 13.09 0.53
N SER A 7 12.65 12.33 1.01
CA SER A 7 12.41 10.98 1.51
C SER A 7 11.44 11.00 2.71
N TRP A 8 10.62 9.96 2.79
CA TRP A 8 9.68 9.78 3.89
C TRP A 8 10.41 9.35 5.17
N PRO A 9 9.90 9.73 6.35
CA PRO A 9 10.43 9.22 7.62
C PRO A 9 10.42 7.69 7.67
N ALA A 10 11.43 7.09 8.31
CA ALA A 10 11.52 5.64 8.44
C ALA A 10 10.24 5.03 9.06
N GLY A 11 9.75 3.94 8.49
CA GLY A 11 8.51 3.29 8.86
C GLY A 11 7.25 3.86 8.20
N THR A 12 7.30 5.00 7.53
CA THR A 12 6.12 5.53 6.83
C THR A 12 5.87 4.75 5.54
N PRO A 13 4.61 4.34 5.23
CA PRO A 13 4.27 3.88 3.89
C PRO A 13 4.63 4.94 2.85
N CYS A 14 5.58 4.63 1.99
CA CYS A 14 6.17 5.60 1.07
C CYS A 14 5.96 5.26 -0.39
N TRP A 15 5.57 4.03 -0.69
CA TRP A 15 5.34 3.57 -2.05
C TRP A 15 4.39 2.39 -2.08
N VAL A 16 3.67 2.24 -3.19
CA VAL A 16 2.93 1.03 -3.53
C VAL A 16 3.19 0.66 -4.98
N ASP A 17 3.28 -0.63 -5.26
CA ASP A 17 3.32 -1.12 -6.63
C ASP A 17 2.51 -2.40 -6.82
N LEU A 18 2.22 -2.69 -8.07
CA LEU A 18 1.48 -3.88 -8.49
C LEU A 18 2.18 -4.53 -9.68
N MET A 19 2.44 -5.82 -9.55
CA MET A 19 2.84 -6.68 -10.65
C MET A 19 1.59 -7.25 -11.33
N ALA A 20 1.39 -6.91 -12.61
CA ALA A 20 0.20 -7.22 -13.39
C ALA A 20 0.42 -8.37 -14.36
N SER A 21 -0.55 -9.26 -14.52
CA SER A 21 -0.50 -10.33 -15.54
C SER A 21 -0.60 -9.78 -16.96
N ASP A 22 -1.34 -8.71 -17.14
CA ASP A 22 -1.50 -7.94 -18.37
C ASP A 22 -1.44 -6.44 -18.04
N LEU A 23 -0.24 -5.85 -18.24
CA LEU A 23 0.02 -4.46 -17.86
C LEU A 23 -0.89 -3.47 -18.60
N GLU A 24 -1.17 -3.68 -19.89
CA GLU A 24 -2.03 -2.77 -20.68
C GLU A 24 -3.48 -2.78 -20.18
N ARG A 25 -4.01 -3.97 -19.87
CA ARG A 25 -5.33 -4.13 -19.27
C ARG A 25 -5.41 -3.45 -17.91
N THR A 26 -4.41 -3.66 -17.06
CA THR A 26 -4.34 -3.07 -15.73
C THR A 26 -4.21 -1.55 -15.79
N GLN A 27 -3.38 -1.03 -16.67
CA GLN A 27 -3.27 0.42 -16.92
C GLN A 27 -4.60 1.03 -17.41
N THR A 28 -5.32 0.33 -18.29
CA THR A 28 -6.64 0.79 -18.77
C THR A 28 -7.63 0.84 -17.61
N PHE A 29 -7.66 -0.21 -16.78
CA PHE A 29 -8.53 -0.28 -15.61
C PHE A 29 -8.30 0.89 -14.63
N TYR A 30 -7.05 1.10 -14.18
CA TYR A 30 -6.76 2.17 -13.22
C TYR A 30 -6.87 3.58 -13.84
N ARG A 31 -6.68 3.74 -15.14
CA ARG A 31 -7.03 4.98 -15.85
C ARG A 31 -8.51 5.29 -15.73
N ASP A 32 -9.37 4.29 -15.95
CA ASP A 32 -10.83 4.46 -15.91
C ASP A 32 -11.33 4.68 -14.47
N VAL A 33 -10.72 4.01 -13.47
CA VAL A 33 -11.16 4.06 -12.07
C VAL A 33 -10.60 5.28 -11.33
N LEU A 34 -9.29 5.55 -11.46
CA LEU A 34 -8.55 6.54 -10.68
C LEU A 34 -8.06 7.75 -11.51
N GLY A 35 -8.23 7.73 -12.83
CA GLY A 35 -7.81 8.82 -13.70
C GLY A 35 -6.30 8.83 -14.00
N TRP A 36 -5.60 7.73 -13.77
CA TRP A 36 -4.15 7.67 -13.93
C TRP A 36 -3.69 7.84 -15.37
N THR A 37 -2.56 8.51 -15.53
CA THR A 37 -1.69 8.44 -16.70
C THR A 37 -0.42 7.70 -16.33
N TYR A 38 0.43 7.39 -17.30
CA TYR A 38 1.61 6.55 -17.05
C TYR A 38 2.85 7.15 -17.67
N SER A 39 4.00 6.97 -17.01
CA SER A 39 5.30 7.23 -17.60
C SER A 39 5.61 6.24 -18.73
N GLU A 40 6.64 6.51 -19.51
CA GLU A 40 7.19 5.49 -20.40
C GLU A 40 7.65 4.27 -19.62
N SER A 41 7.43 3.08 -20.18
CA SER A 41 7.92 1.82 -19.64
C SER A 41 9.45 1.79 -19.67
N GLN A 42 10.07 1.27 -18.63
CA GLN A 42 11.53 1.19 -18.47
C GLN A 42 11.99 -0.27 -18.69
N PRO A 43 12.43 -0.63 -19.90
CA PRO A 43 12.82 -2.01 -20.20
C PRO A 43 13.97 -2.54 -19.34
N GLU A 44 14.90 -1.67 -18.93
CA GLU A 44 16.02 -1.98 -18.04
C GLU A 44 15.57 -2.36 -16.62
N TYR A 45 14.34 -1.99 -16.23
CA TYR A 45 13.70 -2.36 -14.96
C TYR A 45 12.49 -3.27 -15.18
N GLY A 46 12.60 -4.20 -16.14
CA GLY A 46 11.56 -5.21 -16.38
C GLY A 46 10.24 -4.65 -16.93
N GLY A 47 10.26 -3.47 -17.52
CA GLY A 47 9.05 -2.85 -18.06
C GLY A 47 8.26 -2.03 -17.05
N TYR A 48 8.84 -1.72 -15.90
CA TYR A 48 8.23 -0.89 -14.85
C TYR A 48 7.82 0.47 -15.37
N CYS A 49 6.69 1.00 -14.91
CA CYS A 49 6.23 2.35 -15.17
C CYS A 49 5.58 2.96 -13.92
N ASN A 50 5.63 4.29 -13.83
CA ASN A 50 4.96 5.02 -12.78
C ASN A 50 3.55 5.42 -13.21
N ALA A 51 2.59 5.26 -12.31
CA ALA A 51 1.27 5.86 -12.40
C ALA A 51 1.33 7.31 -11.91
N LEU A 52 0.64 8.21 -12.61
CA LEU A 52 0.72 9.65 -12.42
C LEU A 52 -0.69 10.27 -12.29
N VAL A 53 -0.81 11.22 -11.38
CA VAL A 53 -1.96 12.14 -11.29
C VAL A 53 -1.43 13.56 -11.48
N ASP A 54 -1.86 14.26 -12.52
CA ASP A 54 -1.38 15.62 -12.91
C ASP A 54 0.15 15.73 -13.02
N GLY A 55 0.83 14.63 -13.36
CA GLY A 55 2.28 14.55 -13.48
C GLY A 55 3.03 14.17 -12.20
N ASP A 56 2.34 14.09 -11.05
CA ASP A 56 2.88 13.62 -9.78
C ASP A 56 2.81 12.09 -9.68
N VAL A 57 3.86 11.47 -9.13
CA VAL A 57 3.99 10.01 -9.03
C VAL A 57 3.19 9.50 -7.84
N VAL A 58 2.29 8.52 -8.08
CA VAL A 58 1.36 8.02 -7.06
C VAL A 58 1.42 6.51 -6.83
N ALA A 59 1.92 5.72 -7.77
CA ALA A 59 2.08 4.26 -7.67
C ALA A 59 3.02 3.73 -8.76
N GLY A 60 3.40 2.46 -8.66
CA GLY A 60 4.14 1.73 -9.68
C GLY A 60 3.36 0.56 -10.27
N LEU A 61 3.62 0.26 -11.53
CA LEU A 61 3.11 -0.94 -12.19
C LEU A 61 4.25 -1.63 -12.96
N SER A 62 4.28 -2.96 -12.90
CA SER A 62 5.18 -3.77 -13.71
C SER A 62 4.43 -4.93 -14.37
N PRO A 63 4.88 -5.46 -15.51
CA PRO A 63 4.42 -6.76 -15.96
C PRO A 63 4.97 -7.85 -15.03
N THR A 64 4.34 -9.03 -15.06
CA THR A 64 4.85 -10.22 -14.38
C THR A 64 6.28 -10.50 -14.85
N MET A 65 7.22 -10.63 -13.91
CA MET A 65 8.61 -10.89 -14.20
C MET A 65 8.84 -12.38 -14.46
N GLU A 66 9.87 -12.68 -15.26
CA GLU A 66 10.28 -14.08 -15.51
C GLU A 66 10.61 -14.79 -14.19
N GLY A 67 9.99 -15.96 -13.98
CA GLY A 67 10.11 -16.75 -12.76
C GLY A 67 9.18 -16.34 -11.63
N MET A 68 8.28 -15.38 -11.85
CA MET A 68 7.28 -14.91 -10.89
C MET A 68 5.83 -15.11 -11.42
N GLU A 69 5.64 -16.02 -12.37
CA GLU A 69 4.33 -16.26 -13.02
C GLU A 69 3.27 -16.81 -12.04
N ASP A 70 3.71 -17.47 -10.97
CA ASP A 70 2.85 -18.01 -9.91
C ASP A 70 2.74 -17.06 -8.70
N ALA A 71 3.39 -15.89 -8.73
CA ALA A 71 3.29 -14.94 -7.64
C ALA A 71 1.90 -14.30 -7.58
N PRO A 72 1.36 -14.04 -6.37
CA PRO A 72 0.05 -13.41 -6.24
C PRO A 72 0.09 -11.97 -6.78
N HIS A 73 -0.94 -11.59 -7.53
CA HIS A 73 -1.14 -10.20 -7.94
C HIS A 73 -1.76 -9.43 -6.79
N VAL A 74 -0.94 -8.73 -6.04
CA VAL A 74 -1.35 -7.94 -4.88
C VAL A 74 -0.63 -6.59 -4.90
N TRP A 75 -1.26 -5.57 -4.34
CA TRP A 75 -0.58 -4.32 -4.06
C TRP A 75 0.47 -4.52 -2.98
N SER A 76 1.73 -4.29 -3.32
CA SER A 76 2.84 -4.28 -2.36
C SER A 76 2.93 -2.89 -1.73
N VAL A 77 3.01 -2.83 -0.40
CA VAL A 77 3.24 -1.58 0.34
C VAL A 77 4.69 -1.56 0.80
N TYR A 78 5.39 -0.47 0.53
CA TYR A 78 6.78 -0.26 0.95
C TYR A 78 6.85 0.77 2.07
N LEU A 79 7.56 0.40 3.12
CA LEU A 79 7.88 1.27 4.26
C LEU A 79 9.23 1.93 4.02
N ALA A 80 9.28 3.24 4.22
CA ALA A 80 10.52 4.00 4.10
C ALA A 80 11.59 3.53 5.09
N THR A 81 12.85 3.59 4.70
CA THR A 81 13.98 3.36 5.58
C THR A 81 15.14 4.27 5.20
N ASP A 82 15.90 4.72 6.19
CA ASP A 82 17.15 5.45 6.01
C ASP A 82 18.39 4.53 5.97
N ASP A 83 18.24 3.30 6.50
CA ASP A 83 19.27 2.24 6.49
C ASP A 83 18.58 0.88 6.36
N ILE A 84 18.45 0.40 5.12
CA ILE A 84 17.76 -0.85 4.82
C ILE A 84 18.47 -2.07 5.46
N ALA A 85 19.79 -2.04 5.58
CA ALA A 85 20.54 -3.13 6.19
C ALA A 85 20.28 -3.22 7.70
N ALA A 86 20.23 -2.06 8.37
CA ALA A 86 19.91 -1.99 9.79
C ALA A 86 18.47 -2.41 10.09
N HIS A 87 17.50 -1.94 9.29
CA HIS A 87 16.10 -2.33 9.46
C HIS A 87 15.85 -3.79 9.08
N ALA A 88 16.49 -4.33 8.04
CA ALA A 88 16.45 -5.76 7.71
C ALA A 88 16.98 -6.64 8.86
N ALA A 89 18.09 -6.23 9.50
CA ALA A 89 18.61 -6.93 10.67
C ALA A 89 17.63 -6.90 11.85
N LYS A 90 17.02 -5.76 12.15
CA LYS A 90 15.96 -5.64 13.19
C LYS A 90 14.76 -6.51 12.85
N ALA A 91 14.29 -6.49 11.60
CA ALA A 91 13.15 -7.30 11.14
C ALA A 91 13.45 -8.80 11.33
N GLY A 92 14.62 -9.28 10.92
CA GLY A 92 15.04 -10.66 11.14
C GLY A 92 15.09 -11.04 12.62
N HIS A 93 15.62 -10.17 13.51
CA HIS A 93 15.63 -10.41 14.95
C HIS A 93 14.21 -10.40 15.57
N ALA A 94 13.30 -9.63 14.99
CA ALA A 94 11.90 -9.56 15.40
C ALA A 94 11.01 -10.67 14.77
N GLY A 95 11.60 -11.61 14.03
CA GLY A 95 10.92 -12.79 13.52
C GLY A 95 10.38 -12.69 12.08
N ALA A 96 10.73 -11.65 11.33
CA ALA A 96 10.37 -11.56 9.93
C ALA A 96 11.10 -12.61 9.06
N THR A 97 10.41 -13.08 8.04
CA THR A 97 10.99 -13.92 6.98
C THR A 97 11.33 -13.04 5.78
N GLN A 98 12.56 -13.08 5.31
CA GLN A 98 12.96 -12.39 4.09
C GLN A 98 12.40 -13.13 2.86
N LEU A 99 11.64 -12.45 2.03
CA LEU A 99 11.02 -12.97 0.81
C LEU A 99 11.85 -12.64 -0.43
N LEU A 100 12.42 -11.43 -0.47
CA LEU A 100 13.34 -10.97 -1.50
C LEU A 100 14.54 -10.31 -0.85
N GLU A 101 15.74 -10.72 -1.28
CA GLU A 101 16.99 -10.12 -0.80
C GLU A 101 17.05 -8.62 -1.15
N THR A 102 17.75 -7.86 -0.30
CA THR A 102 17.99 -6.44 -0.56
C THR A 102 18.78 -6.27 -1.85
N MET A 103 18.30 -5.40 -2.73
CA MET A 103 18.92 -5.09 -4.00
C MET A 103 18.89 -3.59 -4.31
N GLU A 104 19.87 -3.13 -5.08
CA GLU A 104 19.87 -1.78 -5.62
C GLU A 104 18.99 -1.71 -6.88
N VAL A 105 18.19 -0.65 -6.98
CA VAL A 105 17.34 -0.33 -8.14
C VAL A 105 17.95 0.88 -8.86
N GLY A 106 19.08 0.64 -9.53
CA GLY A 106 19.82 1.69 -10.25
C GLY A 106 20.09 2.92 -9.38
N PRO A 107 19.85 4.13 -9.90
CA PRO A 107 20.05 5.38 -9.15
C PRO A 107 18.87 5.69 -8.21
N PHE A 108 17.76 4.92 -8.26
CA PHE A 108 16.50 5.27 -7.62
C PHE A 108 16.50 4.97 -6.12
N GLY A 109 17.15 3.88 -5.70
CA GLY A 109 17.17 3.47 -4.31
C GLY A 109 17.51 2.01 -4.12
N SER A 110 17.24 1.48 -2.93
CA SER A 110 17.39 0.05 -2.61
C SER A 110 16.10 -0.48 -2.01
N MET A 111 15.77 -1.73 -2.33
CA MET A 111 14.57 -2.40 -1.87
C MET A 111 14.83 -3.83 -1.42
N GLY A 112 13.89 -4.39 -0.68
CA GLY A 112 13.77 -5.82 -0.37
C GLY A 112 12.36 -6.09 0.14
N MET A 113 11.99 -7.37 0.27
CA MET A 113 10.65 -7.78 0.73
C MET A 113 10.77 -8.74 1.91
N TRP A 114 9.85 -8.58 2.85
CA TRP A 114 9.75 -9.41 4.06
C TRP A 114 8.29 -9.78 4.33
N ALA A 115 8.08 -10.90 5.02
CA ALA A 115 6.84 -11.17 5.72
C ALA A 115 7.05 -10.95 7.22
N ASP A 116 6.14 -10.25 7.86
CA ASP A 116 6.13 -10.10 9.31
C ASP A 116 5.78 -11.42 10.00
N PRO A 117 5.88 -11.55 11.35
CA PRO A 117 5.56 -12.80 12.04
C PRO A 117 4.12 -13.29 11.87
N THR A 118 3.20 -12.44 11.43
CA THR A 118 1.80 -12.80 11.16
C THR A 118 1.58 -13.28 9.73
N GLY A 119 2.60 -13.13 8.86
CA GLY A 119 2.59 -13.50 7.45
C GLY A 119 2.27 -12.36 6.50
N ALA A 120 2.07 -11.12 6.98
CA ALA A 120 1.83 -9.97 6.12
C ALA A 120 3.12 -9.55 5.39
N ALA A 121 3.08 -9.59 4.06
CA ALA A 121 4.20 -9.19 3.22
C ALA A 121 4.29 -7.65 3.13
N PHE A 122 5.50 -7.11 3.21
CA PHE A 122 5.80 -5.69 3.04
C PHE A 122 7.17 -5.48 2.43
N GLY A 123 7.34 -4.37 1.71
CA GLY A 123 8.61 -3.91 1.22
C GLY A 123 9.28 -2.93 2.18
N MET A 124 10.60 -2.79 2.08
CA MET A 124 11.34 -1.63 2.59
C MET A 124 11.95 -0.91 1.40
N TRP A 125 11.89 0.42 1.42
CA TRP A 125 12.46 1.29 0.40
C TRP A 125 13.42 2.28 1.04
N GLN A 126 14.69 2.19 0.68
CA GLN A 126 15.69 3.21 0.98
C GLN A 126 15.83 4.11 -0.24
N ALA A 127 15.32 5.31 -0.12
CA ALA A 127 15.25 6.28 -1.21
C ALA A 127 16.64 6.84 -1.59
N ASN A 128 16.82 7.04 -2.91
CA ASN A 128 17.86 7.88 -3.46
C ASN A 128 17.19 8.92 -4.39
N GLU A 129 17.19 8.75 -5.72
CA GLU A 129 16.49 9.67 -6.63
C GLU A 129 14.97 9.51 -6.57
N HIS A 130 14.47 8.30 -6.29
CA HIS A 130 13.02 8.05 -6.13
C HIS A 130 12.64 8.11 -4.65
N THR A 131 12.03 9.21 -4.24
CA THR A 131 11.67 9.48 -2.84
C THR A 131 10.35 8.86 -2.38
N GLY A 132 9.65 8.10 -3.25
CA GLY A 132 8.34 7.53 -2.99
C GLY A 132 7.21 8.41 -3.56
N PHE A 133 6.04 8.38 -2.93
CA PHE A 133 4.91 9.20 -3.35
C PHE A 133 5.27 10.68 -3.38
N THR A 134 4.92 11.35 -4.50
CA THR A 134 5.00 12.81 -4.57
C THR A 134 3.64 13.47 -4.29
N ARG A 135 2.55 12.69 -4.34
CA ARG A 135 1.18 13.12 -4.00
C ARG A 135 0.50 12.03 -3.18
N VAL A 136 -0.17 12.41 -2.09
CA VAL A 136 -0.99 11.54 -1.23
C VAL A 136 -2.23 12.31 -0.76
N GLU A 137 -3.25 11.57 -0.29
CA GLU A 137 -4.46 12.16 0.32
C GLU A 137 -5.20 13.13 -0.61
N GLU A 138 -5.17 12.84 -1.91
CA GLU A 138 -5.90 13.57 -2.96
C GLU A 138 -6.54 12.56 -3.93
N PRO A 139 -7.59 12.94 -4.69
CA PRO A 139 -8.22 12.02 -5.65
C PRO A 139 -7.21 11.42 -6.64
N GLY A 140 -7.25 10.09 -6.77
CA GLY A 140 -6.33 9.30 -7.57
C GLY A 140 -5.02 8.90 -6.88
N ALA A 141 -4.74 9.40 -5.68
CA ALA A 141 -3.54 9.07 -4.91
C ALA A 141 -3.86 8.17 -3.70
N VAL A 142 -2.82 7.62 -3.07
CA VAL A 142 -2.94 6.84 -1.84
C VAL A 142 -3.43 7.76 -0.71
N ALA A 143 -4.51 7.32 -0.06
CA ALA A 143 -5.08 7.99 1.13
C ALA A 143 -4.67 7.30 2.42
N TRP A 144 -4.54 5.96 2.40
CA TRP A 144 -4.25 5.19 3.59
C TRP A 144 -3.57 3.86 3.26
N CYS A 145 -2.71 3.40 4.16
CA CYS A 145 -2.20 2.03 4.17
C CYS A 145 -2.37 1.45 5.56
N ASP A 146 -2.83 0.21 5.63
CA ASP A 146 -2.92 -0.52 6.89
C ASP A 146 -2.53 -1.99 6.72
N VAL A 147 -2.15 -2.62 7.82
CA VAL A 147 -1.96 -4.07 7.89
C VAL A 147 -3.11 -4.71 8.63
N MET A 148 -3.75 -5.68 8.00
CA MET A 148 -4.84 -6.46 8.57
C MET A 148 -4.37 -7.89 8.83
N THR A 149 -4.53 -8.38 10.06
CA THR A 149 -4.03 -9.68 10.47
C THR A 149 -4.88 -10.30 11.56
N ALA A 150 -4.91 -11.63 11.65
CA ALA A 150 -5.58 -12.34 12.74
C ALA A 150 -4.90 -12.14 14.12
N ASP A 151 -3.64 -11.66 14.16
CA ASP A 151 -2.90 -11.33 15.38
C ASP A 151 -2.35 -9.90 15.34
N PRO A 152 -3.22 -8.87 15.53
CA PRO A 152 -2.79 -7.48 15.56
C PRO A 152 -1.79 -7.19 16.69
N ALA A 153 -1.82 -7.94 17.79
CA ALA A 153 -0.90 -7.75 18.90
C ALA A 153 0.54 -8.11 18.49
N ALA A 154 0.73 -9.26 17.84
CA ALA A 154 2.04 -9.68 17.33
C ALA A 154 2.55 -8.72 16.24
N ALA A 155 1.68 -8.25 15.34
CA ALA A 155 2.03 -7.25 14.34
C ALA A 155 2.50 -5.95 15.00
N ARG A 156 1.78 -5.43 16.00
CA ARG A 156 2.14 -4.21 16.74
C ARG A 156 3.51 -4.34 17.43
N GLU A 157 3.77 -5.48 18.09
CA GLU A 157 5.07 -5.74 18.71
C GLU A 157 6.20 -5.73 17.67
N PHE A 158 5.98 -6.36 16.53
CA PHE A 158 6.93 -6.40 15.42
C PHE A 158 7.26 -5.01 14.88
N TYR A 159 6.26 -4.25 14.44
CA TYR A 159 6.51 -2.93 13.85
C TYR A 159 7.03 -1.92 14.86
N ALA A 160 6.67 -2.03 16.14
CA ALA A 160 7.29 -1.24 17.21
C ALA A 160 8.79 -1.57 17.38
N ALA A 161 9.15 -2.86 17.33
CA ALA A 161 10.55 -3.29 17.45
C ALA A 161 11.41 -2.86 16.24
N VAL A 162 10.84 -2.90 15.03
CA VAL A 162 11.56 -2.59 13.79
C VAL A 162 11.65 -1.09 13.54
N PHE A 163 10.51 -0.39 13.59
CA PHE A 163 10.40 1.01 13.19
C PHE A 163 10.10 1.98 14.34
N GLY A 164 9.85 1.47 15.55
CA GLY A 164 9.55 2.32 16.71
C GLY A 164 8.14 2.90 16.70
N TYR A 165 7.17 2.20 16.10
CA TYR A 165 5.79 2.70 16.05
C TYR A 165 5.19 2.92 17.44
N GLU A 166 4.46 4.01 17.57
CA GLU A 166 3.58 4.31 18.70
C GLU A 166 2.11 4.16 18.27
N TYR A 167 1.26 3.65 19.15
CA TYR A 167 -0.10 3.25 18.79
C TYR A 167 -1.16 4.03 19.55
N GLN A 168 -2.24 4.35 18.84
CA GLN A 168 -3.47 4.88 19.41
C GLN A 168 -4.62 3.93 19.05
N ASP A 169 -5.21 3.25 20.03
CA ASP A 169 -6.36 2.41 19.83
C ASP A 169 -7.59 3.24 19.49
N ILE A 170 -8.28 2.87 18.41
CA ILE A 170 -9.55 3.46 17.96
C ILE A 170 -10.60 2.40 17.66
N GLY A 171 -10.23 1.13 17.60
CA GLY A 171 -11.13 -0.02 17.50
C GLY A 171 -11.70 -0.46 18.84
N ASP A 172 -12.48 -1.52 18.82
CA ASP A 172 -13.03 -2.17 19.99
C ASP A 172 -12.72 -3.68 20.00
N ASP A 173 -13.25 -4.42 20.98
CA ASP A 173 -13.03 -5.88 21.12
C ASP A 173 -13.56 -6.69 19.92
N SER A 174 -14.51 -6.16 19.15
CA SER A 174 -15.08 -6.84 17.97
C SER A 174 -14.28 -6.57 16.69
N MET A 175 -13.61 -5.43 16.61
CA MET A 175 -12.74 -5.03 15.51
C MET A 175 -11.55 -4.25 16.07
N PRO A 176 -10.52 -4.96 16.57
CA PRO A 176 -9.33 -4.30 17.11
C PRO A 176 -8.60 -3.55 15.99
N TYR A 177 -8.43 -2.25 16.18
CA TYR A 177 -7.73 -1.38 15.24
C TYR A 177 -6.98 -0.28 15.98
N ALA A 178 -5.77 -0.04 15.58
CA ALA A 178 -4.96 1.05 16.09
C ALA A 178 -4.33 1.87 14.95
N LEU A 179 -4.33 3.16 15.11
CA LEU A 179 -3.50 4.04 14.33
C LEU A 179 -2.05 3.93 14.79
N PHE A 180 -1.09 3.98 13.88
CA PHE A 180 0.31 4.09 14.26
C PHE A 180 0.92 5.41 13.81
N THR A 181 1.83 5.94 14.62
CA THR A 181 2.72 7.05 14.29
C THR A 181 4.16 6.56 14.23
N VAL A 182 4.95 7.16 13.33
CA VAL A 182 6.39 6.92 13.27
C VAL A 182 7.12 7.86 14.22
N PRO A 183 8.33 7.52 14.69
CA PRO A 183 9.09 8.38 15.58
C PRO A 183 9.26 9.81 15.05
N GLY A 184 8.86 10.79 15.86
CA GLY A 184 8.89 12.20 15.49
C GLY A 184 7.76 12.67 14.56
N GLY A 185 6.85 11.79 14.17
CA GLY A 185 5.62 12.16 13.45
C GLY A 185 4.60 12.83 14.37
N ASP A 186 3.83 13.75 13.82
CA ASP A 186 2.79 14.49 14.52
C ASP A 186 1.37 14.02 14.15
N ARG A 187 1.25 13.07 13.20
CA ARG A 187 0.00 12.50 12.73
C ARG A 187 0.15 10.99 12.46
N PRO A 188 -0.95 10.24 12.46
CA PRO A 188 -0.94 8.85 12.06
C PRO A 188 -0.38 8.65 10.65
N ALA A 189 0.43 7.60 10.49
CA ALA A 189 1.03 7.21 9.21
C ALA A 189 0.35 5.98 8.59
N GLY A 190 -0.53 5.32 9.34
CA GLY A 190 -1.27 4.14 8.89
C GLY A 190 -1.96 3.43 10.04
N GLY A 191 -2.49 2.23 9.76
CA GLY A 191 -3.24 1.44 10.71
C GLY A 191 -2.75 0.00 10.87
N ILE A 192 -3.07 -0.59 12.02
CA ILE A 192 -2.92 -2.04 12.26
C ILE A 192 -4.21 -2.56 12.87
N GLY A 193 -4.84 -3.54 12.23
CA GLY A 193 -6.10 -4.08 12.68
C GLY A 193 -6.28 -5.58 12.52
N GLY A 194 -7.34 -6.08 13.13
CA GLY A 194 -7.85 -7.40 12.89
C GLY A 194 -8.85 -7.43 11.72
N PRO A 195 -9.09 -8.60 11.10
CA PRO A 195 -10.12 -8.73 10.09
C PRO A 195 -11.50 -8.48 10.71
N ALA A 196 -12.43 -7.99 9.88
CA ALA A 196 -13.83 -7.93 10.29
C ALA A 196 -14.31 -9.31 10.72
N PRO A 197 -15.24 -9.43 11.70
CA PRO A 197 -15.66 -10.72 12.27
C PRO A 197 -16.23 -11.71 11.24
N ASP A 198 -16.66 -11.22 10.09
CA ASP A 198 -17.23 -11.97 8.96
C ASP A 198 -16.25 -12.16 7.79
N ALA A 199 -15.01 -11.71 7.91
CA ALA A 199 -14.00 -11.79 6.84
C ALA A 199 -13.49 -13.22 6.56
N GLY A 200 -13.92 -14.22 7.35
CA GLY A 200 -13.50 -15.62 7.16
C GLY A 200 -12.00 -15.81 7.37
N ASP A 201 -11.41 -16.69 6.54
CA ASP A 201 -9.96 -16.98 6.56
C ASP A 201 -9.17 -15.93 5.72
N ALA A 202 -9.43 -14.63 5.95
CA ALA A 202 -8.70 -13.58 5.26
C ALA A 202 -7.20 -13.71 5.55
N GLN A 203 -6.40 -13.72 4.48
CA GLN A 203 -4.94 -13.78 4.63
C GLN A 203 -4.43 -12.45 5.21
N PRO A 204 -3.43 -12.48 6.10
CA PRO A 204 -2.80 -11.27 6.58
C PRO A 204 -2.13 -10.52 5.42
N GLY A 205 -2.21 -9.21 5.45
CA GLY A 205 -1.60 -8.39 4.40
C GLY A 205 -1.71 -6.90 4.65
N TRP A 206 -0.82 -6.17 3.99
CA TRP A 206 -0.96 -4.74 3.84
C TRP A 206 -2.04 -4.45 2.79
N SER A 207 -2.86 -3.46 3.09
CA SER A 207 -3.94 -2.95 2.25
C SER A 207 -3.61 -1.52 1.84
N VAL A 208 -4.07 -1.13 0.65
CA VAL A 208 -3.96 0.24 0.16
C VAL A 208 -5.35 0.80 -0.12
N ALA A 209 -5.59 2.02 0.34
CA ALA A 209 -6.77 2.80 0.00
C ALA A 209 -6.38 3.97 -0.89
N PHE A 210 -7.05 4.07 -2.04
CA PHE A 210 -6.94 5.22 -2.95
C PHE A 210 -8.09 6.18 -2.73
N GLN A 211 -7.79 7.47 -2.68
CA GLN A 211 -8.83 8.48 -2.57
C GLN A 211 -9.55 8.67 -3.90
N VAL A 212 -10.86 8.84 -3.82
CA VAL A 212 -11.72 9.21 -4.95
C VAL A 212 -12.65 10.35 -4.54
N GLU A 213 -13.16 11.11 -5.50
CA GLU A 213 -14.14 12.18 -5.24
C GLU A 213 -15.50 11.63 -4.81
N ASP A 214 -15.90 10.48 -5.36
CA ASP A 214 -17.20 9.84 -5.17
C ASP A 214 -17.03 8.33 -5.23
N VAL A 215 -17.21 7.67 -4.07
CA VAL A 215 -17.02 6.21 -3.92
C VAL A 215 -18.07 5.43 -4.71
N ASP A 216 -19.32 5.87 -4.75
CA ASP A 216 -20.39 5.18 -5.49
C ASP A 216 -20.13 5.22 -7.00
N ALA A 217 -19.77 6.40 -7.53
CA ALA A 217 -19.38 6.54 -8.92
C ALA A 217 -18.10 5.75 -9.26
N ALA A 218 -17.14 5.67 -8.34
CA ALA A 218 -15.91 4.88 -8.50
C ALA A 218 -16.22 3.38 -8.52
N ALA A 219 -17.09 2.87 -7.62
CA ALA A 219 -17.54 1.49 -7.62
C ALA A 219 -18.21 1.09 -8.96
N GLU A 220 -19.01 1.98 -9.54
CA GLU A 220 -19.60 1.76 -10.87
C GLU A 220 -18.53 1.75 -11.99
N ARG A 221 -17.47 2.57 -11.89
CA ARG A 221 -16.34 2.51 -12.82
C ARG A 221 -15.58 1.17 -12.71
N VAL A 222 -15.31 0.69 -11.48
CA VAL A 222 -14.69 -0.63 -11.23
C VAL A 222 -15.46 -1.74 -11.96
N ARG A 223 -16.79 -1.82 -11.76
CA ARG A 223 -17.64 -2.84 -12.41
C ARG A 223 -17.58 -2.77 -13.94
N ARG A 224 -17.64 -1.55 -14.50
CA ARG A 224 -17.63 -1.35 -15.97
C ARG A 224 -16.27 -1.65 -16.59
N SER A 225 -15.18 -1.46 -15.85
CA SER A 225 -13.82 -1.67 -16.34
C SER A 225 -13.28 -3.09 -16.10
N GLY A 226 -14.15 -4.02 -15.64
CA GLY A 226 -13.81 -5.45 -15.51
C GLY A 226 -13.29 -5.87 -14.15
N GLY A 227 -13.35 -5.01 -13.14
CA GLY A 227 -13.13 -5.35 -11.75
C GLY A 227 -14.42 -5.80 -11.04
N SER A 228 -14.32 -6.04 -9.75
CA SER A 228 -15.45 -6.41 -8.90
C SER A 228 -15.47 -5.62 -7.60
N ILE A 229 -16.63 -5.59 -6.94
CA ILE A 229 -16.83 -4.98 -5.63
C ILE A 229 -17.02 -6.10 -4.61
N SER A 230 -16.14 -6.17 -3.64
CA SER A 230 -16.18 -7.17 -2.56
C SER A 230 -17.02 -6.70 -1.37
N SER A 231 -17.03 -5.38 -1.11
CA SER A 231 -17.88 -4.76 -0.11
C SER A 231 -18.53 -3.52 -0.71
N GLU A 232 -19.86 -3.44 -0.71
CA GLU A 232 -20.59 -2.29 -1.27
C GLU A 232 -20.21 -0.98 -0.55
N PRO A 233 -20.33 0.18 -1.27
CA PRO A 233 -20.07 1.48 -0.68
C PRO A 233 -20.83 1.70 0.62
N SER A 234 -20.12 2.01 1.69
CA SER A 234 -20.70 2.25 3.02
C SER A 234 -20.01 3.40 3.74
N ASP A 235 -20.77 4.07 4.60
CA ASP A 235 -20.24 5.15 5.43
C ASP A 235 -19.56 4.57 6.68
N PHE A 236 -18.48 5.20 7.11
CA PHE A 236 -17.80 4.93 8.37
C PHE A 236 -17.38 6.26 9.02
N GLU A 237 -16.81 6.22 10.23
CA GLU A 237 -16.51 7.42 11.01
C GLU A 237 -15.64 8.45 10.27
N TYR A 238 -14.74 7.97 9.41
CA TYR A 238 -13.76 8.83 8.70
C TYR A 238 -14.13 9.09 7.23
N GLY A 239 -15.32 8.70 6.78
CA GLY A 239 -15.78 8.95 5.42
C GLY A 239 -16.68 7.88 4.83
N ARG A 240 -16.50 7.64 3.55
CA ARG A 240 -17.19 6.59 2.79
C ARG A 240 -16.19 5.73 2.07
N MET A 241 -16.39 4.40 2.04
CA MET A 241 -15.44 3.47 1.43
C MET A 241 -16.14 2.29 0.75
N THR A 242 -15.41 1.62 -0.13
CA THR A 242 -15.74 0.32 -0.72
C THR A 242 -14.48 -0.51 -0.88
N VAL A 243 -14.61 -1.84 -0.79
CA VAL A 243 -13.53 -2.77 -1.11
C VAL A 243 -13.74 -3.29 -2.52
N ALA A 244 -12.75 -3.15 -3.35
CA ALA A 244 -12.76 -3.53 -4.76
C ALA A 244 -11.64 -4.53 -5.07
N ALA A 245 -11.80 -5.25 -6.17
CA ALA A 245 -10.75 -6.03 -6.78
C ALA A 245 -10.59 -5.63 -8.26
N GLY A 246 -9.37 -5.52 -8.70
CA GLY A 246 -9.02 -5.19 -10.08
C GLY A 246 -9.01 -6.40 -11.00
N PRO A 247 -8.47 -6.25 -12.23
CA PRO A 247 -8.57 -7.26 -13.28
C PRO A 247 -7.87 -8.60 -12.97
N ASP A 248 -6.83 -8.59 -12.14
CA ASP A 248 -6.09 -9.78 -11.73
C ASP A 248 -6.55 -10.31 -10.36
N GLY A 249 -7.59 -9.71 -9.78
CA GLY A 249 -8.13 -10.05 -8.47
C GLY A 249 -7.40 -9.33 -7.33
N GLU A 250 -6.48 -8.42 -7.63
CA GLU A 250 -5.81 -7.59 -6.64
C GLU A 250 -6.82 -6.72 -5.89
N VAL A 251 -6.78 -6.82 -4.54
CA VAL A 251 -7.73 -6.12 -3.67
C VAL A 251 -7.18 -4.75 -3.27
N PHE A 252 -8.05 -3.75 -3.28
CA PHE A 252 -7.77 -2.40 -2.82
C PHE A 252 -9.03 -1.71 -2.31
N VAL A 253 -8.85 -0.62 -1.58
CA VAL A 253 -9.95 0.19 -1.06
C VAL A 253 -10.07 1.47 -1.89
N LEU A 254 -11.29 1.91 -2.13
CA LEU A 254 -11.59 3.26 -2.61
C LEU A 254 -12.27 4.02 -1.48
N MET A 255 -11.82 5.22 -1.19
CA MET A 255 -12.38 6.02 -0.10
C MET A 255 -12.51 7.50 -0.44
N THR A 256 -13.50 8.13 0.17
CA THR A 256 -13.64 9.59 0.25
C THR A 256 -13.61 9.97 1.72
N PRO A 257 -12.70 10.85 2.16
CA PRO A 257 -12.67 11.29 3.56
C PRO A 257 -13.96 12.03 3.92
N ALA A 258 -14.33 11.99 5.21
CA ALA A 258 -15.45 12.80 5.72
C ALA A 258 -15.18 14.28 5.45
N GLU A 259 -16.22 15.00 5.05
CA GLU A 259 -16.13 16.47 4.96
C GLU A 259 -15.76 17.01 6.35
N THR A 260 -14.63 17.69 6.43
CA THR A 260 -14.27 18.42 7.64
C THR A 260 -15.33 19.49 7.89
N MET A 261 -16.15 19.27 8.93
CA MET A 261 -17.10 20.29 9.42
C MET A 261 -16.35 21.49 9.99
#